data_5295be38b488d92858b60e0380d72cc0
#
_entry.id   5295be38b488d92858b60e0380d72cc0
#
_cell.length_a   1.000
_cell.length_b   1.000
_cell.length_c   1.000
_cell.angle_alpha   90.00
_cell.angle_beta   90.00
_cell.angle_gamma   90.00
#
_symmetry.space_group_name_H-M   'P 1'
#
loop_
_entity.id
_entity.type
_entity.pdbx_description
1 polymer ?
#
loop_
_entity_poly.entity_id
_entity_poly.type
_entity_poly.pdbx_seq_one_letter_code
_entity_poly.pdbx_strand_id
1 'polypeptide(L)'
;MKLILKNIVFNKHFKFKRYNNKFINSIVKFFLHLLFPEVLNVSEQIKLNNPNNFNISKFGIKIYSQNEEDGIILYILKHIGIRTKKFIEIGSESGTECNTTNLLKYFDWSGMQIEGDKELYNNAKIQLKKKLREKMKNIKLVNSFITKKNINKIIKKNFKKEVDLLSIDIDGNDFWIWKEINCINPRLVVIEYNSFFGSEISCTIPYNPKFIWDYEKKRSYYGASLKALEKLGRKKKYTLVGVDKNGVNAFFVRNDLAKNINLKLKKSEDVFIDNKREVRNVSDYTTWRKRALHSEFGDLIKI
;
A
#
# COMPACT_ATOMS: atom_id res chain seq x y z
N MET A 1 11.14 -29.45 9.16
CA MET A 1 10.23 -28.80 8.19
C MET A 1 9.84 -27.39 8.61
N LYS A 2 9.27 -27.13 9.82
CA LYS A 2 8.97 -25.77 10.35
C LYS A 2 10.19 -24.83 10.37
N LEU A 3 11.39 -25.33 10.69
CA LEU A 3 12.62 -24.53 10.74
C LEU A 3 13.12 -24.15 9.34
N ILE A 4 12.96 -25.03 8.35
CA ILE A 4 13.34 -24.77 6.95
C ILE A 4 12.42 -23.74 6.34
N LEU A 5 11.12 -23.79 6.62
CA LEU A 5 10.13 -22.83 6.16
C LEU A 5 10.35 -21.43 6.79
N LYS A 6 10.68 -21.37 8.07
CA LYS A 6 11.05 -20.10 8.74
C LYS A 6 12.28 -19.46 8.10
N ASN A 7 13.28 -20.25 7.70
CA ASN A 7 14.48 -19.77 7.04
C ASN A 7 14.25 -19.36 5.57
N ILE A 8 13.28 -19.97 4.87
CA ILE A 8 12.94 -19.62 3.48
C ILE A 8 12.12 -18.34 3.42
N VAL A 9 11.18 -18.14 4.35
CA VAL A 9 10.23 -17.01 4.34
C VAL A 9 10.74 -15.80 5.13
N PHE A 10 11.57 -16.00 6.15
CA PHE A 10 11.96 -14.96 7.11
C PHE A 10 13.44 -14.53 7.05
N ASN A 11 14.26 -15.13 6.18
CA ASN A 11 15.68 -14.74 6.11
C ASN A 11 15.84 -13.49 5.22
N LYS A 12 16.18 -12.35 5.84
CA LYS A 12 16.44 -11.04 5.21
C LYS A 12 17.47 -11.06 4.06
N HIS A 13 18.22 -12.16 3.89
CA HIS A 13 19.31 -12.29 2.94
C HIS A 13 19.12 -13.37 1.86
N PHE A 14 17.92 -13.95 1.74
CA PHE A 14 17.67 -14.90 0.67
C PHE A 14 17.53 -14.16 -0.67
N LYS A 15 18.68 -13.82 -1.28
CA LYS A 15 18.73 -13.52 -2.72
C LYS A 15 18.35 -14.82 -3.44
N PHE A 16 17.13 -14.89 -3.96
CA PHE A 16 16.72 -15.93 -4.89
C PHE A 16 17.65 -15.93 -6.11
N LYS A 17 18.79 -16.60 -6.00
CA LYS A 17 19.61 -16.95 -7.16
C LYS A 17 18.82 -17.95 -7.98
N ARG A 18 18.43 -17.53 -9.17
CA ARG A 18 18.02 -18.31 -10.35
C ARG A 18 17.78 -19.81 -10.10
N TYR A 19 16.57 -20.19 -9.80
CA TYR A 19 16.10 -21.52 -10.12
C TYR A 19 14.98 -21.43 -11.15
N ASN A 20 15.29 -21.93 -12.33
CA ASN A 20 14.48 -21.90 -13.53
C ASN A 20 13.54 -23.13 -13.53
N ASN A 21 12.63 -23.26 -12.54
CA ASN A 21 11.83 -24.47 -12.46
C ASN A 21 10.34 -24.17 -12.16
N LYS A 22 9.47 -24.63 -13.07
CA LYS A 22 8.00 -24.68 -12.88
C LYS A 22 7.64 -25.33 -11.53
N PHE A 23 8.45 -26.27 -11.06
CA PHE A 23 8.30 -26.99 -9.80
C PHE A 23 8.44 -26.05 -8.58
N ILE A 24 9.44 -25.16 -8.54
CA ILE A 24 9.63 -24.22 -7.43
C ILE A 24 8.51 -23.17 -7.41
N ASN A 25 8.03 -22.71 -8.57
CA ASN A 25 6.87 -21.82 -8.62
C ASN A 25 5.58 -22.49 -8.12
N SER A 26 5.42 -23.80 -8.37
CA SER A 26 4.31 -24.59 -7.82
C SER A 26 4.45 -24.82 -6.32
N ILE A 27 5.67 -25.02 -5.82
CA ILE A 27 5.95 -25.15 -4.38
C ILE A 27 5.69 -23.82 -3.67
N VAL A 28 6.15 -22.70 -4.20
CA VAL A 28 5.87 -21.37 -3.61
C VAL A 28 4.36 -21.07 -3.65
N LYS A 29 3.66 -21.42 -4.72
CA LYS A 29 2.21 -21.29 -4.82
C LYS A 29 1.49 -22.19 -3.81
N PHE A 30 1.94 -23.43 -3.66
CA PHE A 30 1.44 -24.39 -2.68
C PHE A 30 1.71 -23.92 -1.24
N PHE A 31 2.91 -23.41 -0.95
CA PHE A 31 3.24 -22.89 0.38
C PHE A 31 2.52 -21.58 0.71
N LEU A 32 2.30 -20.69 -0.26
CA LEU A 32 1.46 -19.52 -0.05
C LEU A 32 0.01 -19.89 0.23
N HIS A 33 -0.51 -20.96 -0.39
CA HIS A 33 -1.82 -21.52 -0.05
C HIS A 33 -1.86 -22.23 1.30
N LEU A 34 -0.76 -22.88 1.71
CA LEU A 34 -0.62 -23.55 3.00
C LEU A 34 -0.39 -22.57 4.17
N LEU A 35 0.37 -21.51 3.96
CA LEU A 35 0.60 -20.46 4.98
C LEU A 35 -0.65 -19.61 5.21
N PHE A 36 -1.52 -19.51 4.22
CA PHE A 36 -2.79 -18.79 4.32
C PHE A 36 -3.73 -19.35 5.38
N PRO A 37 -3.94 -20.66 5.51
CA PRO A 37 -4.72 -21.24 6.61
C PRO A 37 -4.09 -21.00 7.98
N GLU A 38 -2.75 -21.06 8.12
CA GLU A 38 -2.10 -20.81 9.41
C GLU A 38 -2.22 -19.34 9.85
N VAL A 39 -2.08 -18.40 8.91
CA VAL A 39 -2.35 -16.98 9.17
C VAL A 39 -3.80 -16.77 9.58
N LEU A 40 -4.73 -17.51 9.00
CA LEU A 40 -6.15 -17.44 9.34
C LEU A 40 -6.49 -18.12 10.68
N ASN A 41 -5.88 -19.24 11.00
CA ASN A 41 -6.03 -19.88 12.30
C ASN A 41 -5.50 -18.98 13.41
N VAL A 42 -4.36 -18.32 13.19
CA VAL A 42 -3.86 -17.28 14.11
C VAL A 42 -4.83 -16.11 14.22
N SER A 43 -5.46 -15.69 13.09
CA SER A 43 -6.42 -14.58 13.11
C SER A 43 -7.71 -14.93 13.83
N GLU A 44 -8.18 -16.17 13.71
CA GLU A 44 -9.36 -16.67 14.44
C GLU A 44 -9.07 -16.80 15.94
N GLN A 45 -7.92 -17.30 16.31
CA GLN A 45 -7.48 -17.36 17.71
C GLN A 45 -7.30 -15.96 18.33
N ILE A 46 -6.80 -14.98 17.56
CA ILE A 46 -6.70 -13.58 18.02
C ILE A 46 -8.08 -12.95 18.15
N LYS A 47 -9.04 -13.26 17.25
CA LYS A 47 -10.44 -12.82 17.39
C LYS A 47 -11.10 -13.34 18.68
N LEU A 48 -10.83 -14.59 19.02
CA LEU A 48 -11.39 -15.22 20.23
C LEU A 48 -10.80 -14.62 21.52
N ASN A 49 -9.55 -14.15 21.48
CA ASN A 49 -8.83 -13.75 22.69
C ASN A 49 -8.90 -12.24 23.00
N ASN A 50 -9.07 -11.35 21.99
CA ASN A 50 -9.27 -9.91 22.26
C ASN A 50 -9.72 -9.11 21.02
N PRO A 51 -11.03 -8.93 20.78
CA PRO A 51 -11.53 -8.20 19.60
C PRO A 51 -11.16 -6.72 19.59
N ASN A 52 -10.75 -6.16 20.71
CA ASN A 52 -10.38 -4.74 20.82
C ASN A 52 -8.92 -4.46 20.42
N ASN A 53 -8.07 -5.49 20.31
CA ASN A 53 -6.63 -5.34 20.07
C ASN A 53 -6.17 -5.95 18.72
N PHE A 54 -7.10 -6.04 17.75
CA PHE A 54 -6.78 -6.57 16.44
C PHE A 54 -5.97 -5.56 15.63
N ASN A 55 -4.76 -5.95 15.24
CA ASN A 55 -3.85 -5.15 14.42
C ASN A 55 -3.47 -5.91 13.15
N ILE A 56 -3.82 -5.36 11.99
CA ILE A 56 -3.54 -5.98 10.69
C ILE A 56 -2.05 -6.06 10.37
N SER A 57 -1.21 -5.23 10.98
CA SER A 57 0.24 -5.25 10.77
C SER A 57 0.90 -6.59 11.15
N LYS A 58 0.22 -7.39 11.99
CA LYS A 58 0.66 -8.74 12.37
C LYS A 58 0.66 -9.74 11.19
N PHE A 59 -0.08 -9.44 10.14
CA PHE A 59 -0.16 -10.25 8.91
C PHE A 59 0.80 -9.79 7.82
N GLY A 60 1.70 -8.87 8.17
CA GLY A 60 2.74 -8.39 7.26
C GLY A 60 3.66 -9.50 6.78
N ILE A 61 3.79 -9.66 5.46
CA ILE A 61 4.74 -10.55 4.78
C ILE A 61 5.30 -9.77 3.60
N LYS A 62 6.62 -9.71 3.47
CA LYS A 62 7.29 -9.10 2.32
C LYS A 62 7.62 -10.17 1.27
N ILE A 63 7.01 -10.06 0.10
CA ILE A 63 7.31 -10.87 -1.08
C ILE A 63 7.86 -9.95 -2.19
N TYR A 64 7.11 -8.91 -2.52
CA TYR A 64 7.46 -7.85 -3.47
C TYR A 64 7.30 -6.46 -2.89
N SER A 65 6.33 -6.22 -2.03
CA SER A 65 6.09 -4.92 -1.44
C SER A 65 7.24 -4.43 -0.57
N GLN A 66 7.34 -3.12 -0.35
CA GLN A 66 8.45 -2.50 0.37
C GLN A 66 8.39 -2.79 1.88
N ASN A 67 7.19 -2.73 2.48
CA ASN A 67 6.99 -2.71 3.93
C ASN A 67 6.10 -3.87 4.45
N GLU A 68 6.11 -5.03 3.77
CA GLU A 68 5.34 -6.22 4.13
C GLU A 68 3.84 -6.12 3.83
N GLU A 69 3.43 -5.21 2.95
CA GLU A 69 2.03 -5.00 2.55
C GLU A 69 1.43 -6.22 1.86
N ASP A 70 2.24 -7.07 1.19
CA ASP A 70 1.77 -8.27 0.49
C ASP A 70 0.89 -9.15 1.37
N GLY A 71 1.34 -9.44 2.60
CA GLY A 71 0.59 -10.27 3.54
C GLY A 71 -0.68 -9.60 4.03
N ILE A 72 -0.63 -8.30 4.33
CA ILE A 72 -1.77 -7.53 4.79
C ILE A 72 -2.86 -7.45 3.70
N ILE A 73 -2.45 -7.19 2.45
CA ILE A 73 -3.34 -7.14 1.29
C ILE A 73 -4.06 -8.48 1.11
N LEU A 74 -3.31 -9.59 1.12
CA LEU A 74 -3.87 -10.93 0.98
C LEU A 74 -4.84 -11.25 2.11
N TYR A 75 -4.49 -10.90 3.36
CA TYR A 75 -5.35 -11.07 4.52
C TYR A 75 -6.67 -10.32 4.36
N ILE A 76 -6.62 -9.03 4.03
CA ILE A 76 -7.82 -8.20 3.85
C ILE A 76 -8.68 -8.75 2.71
N LEU A 77 -8.09 -9.00 1.53
CA LEU A 77 -8.81 -9.49 0.35
C LEU A 77 -9.51 -10.82 0.60
N LYS A 78 -8.91 -11.72 1.38
CA LYS A 78 -9.56 -12.97 1.77
C LYS A 78 -10.85 -12.73 2.55
N HIS A 79 -10.86 -11.77 3.48
CA HIS A 79 -12.02 -11.50 4.34
C HIS A 79 -13.12 -10.70 3.64
N ILE A 80 -12.75 -9.75 2.77
CA ILE A 80 -13.74 -8.95 2.02
C ILE A 80 -14.19 -9.60 0.72
N GLY A 81 -13.55 -10.70 0.34
CA GLY A 81 -13.77 -11.39 -0.94
C GLY A 81 -13.12 -10.68 -2.12
N ILE A 82 -12.82 -11.46 -3.16
CA ILE A 82 -12.23 -11.03 -4.42
C ILE A 82 -13.31 -11.14 -5.50
N ARG A 83 -13.45 -10.12 -6.36
CA ARG A 83 -14.49 -10.11 -7.39
C ARG A 83 -13.93 -10.06 -8.82
N THR A 84 -12.98 -9.17 -9.06
CA THR A 84 -12.50 -8.88 -10.42
C THR A 84 -11.09 -9.37 -10.68
N LYS A 85 -10.30 -9.62 -9.66
CA LYS A 85 -8.84 -9.83 -9.72
C LYS A 85 -8.13 -8.71 -10.49
N LYS A 86 -8.61 -7.47 -10.34
CA LYS A 86 -8.05 -6.29 -11.00
C LYS A 86 -7.48 -5.31 -9.98
N PHE A 87 -6.35 -4.73 -10.35
CA PHE A 87 -5.70 -3.69 -9.56
C PHE A 87 -5.31 -2.47 -10.39
N ILE A 88 -5.12 -1.35 -9.68
CA ILE A 88 -4.44 -0.16 -10.19
C ILE A 88 -3.41 0.23 -9.14
N GLU A 89 -2.19 0.48 -9.57
CA GLU A 89 -1.10 1.01 -8.75
C GLU A 89 -0.56 2.27 -9.37
N ILE A 90 -0.50 3.34 -8.58
CA ILE A 90 -0.05 4.69 -8.96
C ILE A 90 1.21 4.98 -8.16
N GLY A 91 2.33 5.25 -8.83
CA GLY A 91 3.66 5.30 -8.26
C GLY A 91 4.23 3.88 -8.14
N SER A 92 4.59 3.29 -9.28
CA SER A 92 5.08 1.91 -9.30
C SER A 92 6.61 1.82 -9.37
N GLU A 93 7.29 2.96 -9.43
CA GLU A 93 8.75 3.04 -9.53
C GLU A 93 9.33 2.04 -10.54
N SER A 94 10.28 1.22 -10.08
CA SER A 94 10.89 0.18 -10.90
C SER A 94 10.00 -1.05 -11.14
N GLY A 95 8.78 -1.07 -10.63
CA GLY A 95 7.83 -2.19 -10.72
C GLY A 95 8.22 -3.42 -9.90
N THR A 96 9.28 -3.35 -9.10
CA THR A 96 9.84 -4.52 -8.40
C THR A 96 9.58 -4.51 -6.91
N GLU A 97 9.30 -3.37 -6.32
CA GLU A 97 8.89 -3.22 -4.92
C GLU A 97 7.48 -2.60 -4.86
N CYS A 98 6.51 -3.34 -5.39
CA CYS A 98 5.14 -2.89 -5.60
C CYS A 98 4.14 -3.71 -4.81
N ASN A 99 3.06 -3.10 -4.38
CA ASN A 99 1.96 -3.73 -3.66
C ASN A 99 1.16 -4.73 -4.51
N THR A 100 1.28 -4.65 -5.85
CA THR A 100 0.47 -5.46 -6.77
C THR A 100 1.24 -6.55 -7.50
N THR A 101 2.58 -6.51 -7.52
CA THR A 101 3.40 -7.46 -8.27
C THR A 101 3.26 -8.89 -7.77
N ASN A 102 3.06 -9.09 -6.46
CA ASN A 102 2.77 -10.40 -5.88
C ASN A 102 1.46 -11.00 -6.43
N LEU A 103 0.40 -10.21 -6.46
CA LEU A 103 -0.91 -10.62 -6.97
C LEU A 103 -0.85 -11.01 -8.45
N LEU A 104 -0.14 -10.23 -9.23
CA LEU A 104 0.07 -10.49 -10.65
C LEU A 104 0.85 -11.78 -10.89
N LYS A 105 1.93 -12.00 -10.13
CA LYS A 105 2.82 -13.15 -10.36
C LYS A 105 2.26 -14.47 -9.88
N TYR A 106 1.59 -14.50 -8.73
CA TYR A 106 1.21 -15.76 -8.08
C TYR A 106 -0.30 -16.02 -8.04
N PHE A 107 -1.15 -15.00 -8.20
CA PHE A 107 -2.59 -15.13 -8.00
C PHE A 107 -3.44 -14.87 -9.25
N ASP A 108 -2.80 -14.76 -10.43
CA ASP A 108 -3.46 -14.56 -11.73
C ASP A 108 -4.34 -13.31 -11.79
N TRP A 109 -3.85 -12.23 -11.17
CA TRP A 109 -4.47 -10.92 -11.28
C TRP A 109 -4.02 -10.21 -12.55
N SER A 110 -4.78 -9.19 -12.93
CA SER A 110 -4.45 -8.28 -14.01
C SER A 110 -4.66 -6.83 -13.59
N GLY A 111 -3.95 -5.90 -14.21
CA GLY A 111 -4.11 -4.51 -13.79
C GLY A 111 -3.27 -3.51 -14.55
N MET A 112 -3.09 -2.36 -13.92
CA MET A 112 -2.34 -1.25 -14.44
C MET A 112 -1.39 -0.73 -13.37
N GLN A 113 -0.13 -0.51 -13.77
CA GLN A 113 0.84 0.24 -12.99
C GLN A 113 1.18 1.54 -13.74
N ILE A 114 1.22 2.64 -13.00
CA ILE A 114 1.46 3.98 -13.54
C ILE A 114 2.71 4.54 -12.88
N GLU A 115 3.65 4.98 -13.72
CA GLU A 115 4.89 5.61 -13.29
C GLU A 115 5.08 6.95 -14.01
N GLY A 116 5.35 8.01 -13.27
CA GLY A 116 5.54 9.36 -13.79
C GLY A 116 6.91 9.57 -14.40
N ASP A 117 7.94 9.04 -13.77
CA ASP A 117 9.31 9.13 -14.25
C ASP A 117 9.55 8.16 -15.41
N LYS A 118 10.15 8.67 -16.48
CA LYS A 118 10.37 7.91 -17.71
C LYS A 118 11.46 6.85 -17.55
N GLU A 119 12.48 7.12 -16.76
CA GLU A 119 13.59 6.17 -16.53
C GLU A 119 13.13 5.03 -15.65
N LEU A 120 12.43 5.32 -14.55
CA LEU A 120 11.81 4.32 -13.69
C LEU A 120 10.81 3.46 -14.45
N TYR A 121 9.95 4.08 -15.30
CA TYR A 121 9.04 3.35 -16.17
C TYR A 121 9.77 2.39 -17.12
N ASN A 122 10.85 2.83 -17.76
CA ASN A 122 11.63 1.99 -18.67
C ASN A 122 12.29 0.83 -17.91
N ASN A 123 12.83 1.11 -16.72
CA ASN A 123 13.36 0.10 -15.83
C ASN A 123 12.28 -0.91 -15.42
N ALA A 124 11.10 -0.45 -15.01
CA ALA A 124 9.96 -1.30 -14.65
C ALA A 124 9.60 -2.25 -15.79
N LYS A 125 9.55 -1.77 -17.03
CA LYS A 125 9.26 -2.59 -18.20
C LYS A 125 10.27 -3.73 -18.38
N ILE A 126 11.54 -3.46 -18.18
CA ILE A 126 12.62 -4.46 -18.31
C ILE A 126 12.54 -5.48 -17.14
N GLN A 127 12.44 -4.99 -15.91
CA GLN A 127 12.46 -5.83 -14.72
C GLN A 127 11.21 -6.73 -14.65
N LEU A 128 10.03 -6.17 -14.91
CA LEU A 128 8.78 -6.92 -14.91
C LEU A 128 8.75 -7.97 -16.02
N LYS A 129 9.25 -7.66 -17.23
CA LYS A 129 9.36 -8.65 -18.29
C LYS A 129 10.21 -9.86 -17.87
N LYS A 130 11.33 -9.64 -17.18
CA LYS A 130 12.18 -10.72 -16.65
C LYS A 130 11.48 -11.52 -15.54
N LYS A 131 10.73 -10.85 -14.65
CA LYS A 131 10.09 -11.47 -13.48
C LYS A 131 8.78 -12.18 -13.82
N LEU A 132 7.95 -11.57 -14.68
CA LEU A 132 6.59 -12.02 -14.96
C LEU A 132 6.50 -12.98 -16.15
N ARG A 133 7.44 -12.88 -17.11
CA ARG A 133 7.46 -13.70 -18.34
C ARG A 133 6.12 -13.64 -19.08
N GLU A 134 5.44 -14.79 -19.23
CA GLU A 134 4.15 -14.90 -19.89
C GLU A 134 3.03 -14.07 -19.21
N LYS A 135 3.15 -13.78 -17.92
CA LYS A 135 2.18 -12.97 -17.18
C LYS A 135 2.31 -11.47 -17.46
N MET A 136 3.35 -11.04 -18.18
CA MET A 136 3.50 -9.64 -18.61
C MET A 136 2.30 -9.15 -19.44
N LYS A 137 1.59 -10.03 -20.13
CA LYS A 137 0.35 -9.71 -20.85
C LYS A 137 -0.81 -9.27 -19.95
N ASN A 138 -0.76 -9.59 -18.66
CA ASN A 138 -1.81 -9.27 -17.69
C ASN A 138 -1.63 -7.87 -17.08
N ILE A 139 -0.54 -7.17 -17.38
CA ILE A 139 -0.29 -5.84 -16.84
C ILE A 139 -0.21 -4.81 -17.95
N LYS A 140 -0.79 -3.65 -17.71
CA LYS A 140 -0.62 -2.45 -18.50
C LYS A 140 0.29 -1.48 -17.77
N LEU A 141 1.46 -1.22 -18.32
CA LEU A 141 2.33 -0.15 -17.83
C LEU A 141 1.97 1.16 -18.53
N VAL A 142 1.88 2.23 -17.75
CA VAL A 142 1.55 3.57 -18.23
C VAL A 142 2.62 4.55 -17.73
N ASN A 143 3.30 5.23 -18.65
CA ASN A 143 4.16 6.35 -18.25
C ASN A 143 3.32 7.64 -18.30
N SER A 144 3.03 8.17 -17.14
CA SER A 144 2.28 9.42 -16.99
C SER A 144 2.46 10.02 -15.61
N PHE A 145 2.88 11.26 -15.55
CA PHE A 145 2.80 12.03 -14.32
C PHE A 145 1.33 12.29 -13.97
N ILE A 146 0.91 11.85 -12.78
CA ILE A 146 -0.49 11.84 -12.37
C ILE A 146 -0.89 13.18 -11.75
N THR A 147 -2.03 13.69 -12.22
CA THR A 147 -2.64 14.93 -11.77
C THR A 147 -4.15 14.75 -11.60
N LYS A 148 -4.82 15.68 -10.89
CA LYS A 148 -6.30 15.71 -10.84
C LYS A 148 -6.94 15.73 -12.22
N LYS A 149 -6.31 16.40 -13.21
CA LYS A 149 -6.87 16.57 -14.57
C LYS A 149 -6.86 15.27 -15.38
N ASN A 150 -5.88 14.38 -15.16
CA ASN A 150 -5.70 13.21 -16.04
C ASN A 150 -6.09 11.87 -15.41
N ILE A 151 -6.07 11.73 -14.08
CA ILE A 151 -6.23 10.43 -13.41
C ILE A 151 -7.52 9.70 -13.80
N ASN A 152 -8.66 10.36 -13.75
CA ASN A 152 -9.94 9.74 -14.11
C ASN A 152 -10.00 9.34 -15.59
N LYS A 153 -9.39 10.12 -16.49
CA LYS A 153 -9.31 9.80 -17.92
C LYS A 153 -8.46 8.55 -18.16
N ILE A 154 -7.30 8.47 -17.50
CA ILE A 154 -6.40 7.31 -17.60
C ILE A 154 -7.11 6.06 -17.10
N ILE A 155 -7.78 6.13 -15.94
CA ILE A 155 -8.50 5.00 -15.37
C ILE A 155 -9.65 4.57 -16.28
N LYS A 156 -10.54 5.49 -16.70
CA LYS A 156 -11.71 5.19 -17.55
C LYS A 156 -11.35 4.52 -18.87
N LYS A 157 -10.18 4.83 -19.43
CA LYS A 157 -9.68 4.20 -20.66
C LYS A 157 -9.45 2.70 -20.50
N ASN A 158 -9.18 2.23 -19.28
CA ASN A 158 -8.72 0.87 -18.99
C ASN A 158 -9.67 0.05 -18.13
N PHE A 159 -10.51 0.71 -17.30
CA PHE A 159 -11.35 0.06 -16.31
C PHE A 159 -12.77 0.61 -16.34
N LYS A 160 -13.75 -0.29 -16.13
CA LYS A 160 -15.17 0.04 -15.99
C LYS A 160 -15.57 -0.23 -14.55
N LYS A 161 -15.79 0.80 -13.75
CA LYS A 161 -16.38 0.80 -12.39
C LYS A 161 -15.58 0.09 -11.29
N GLU A 162 -15.45 -1.23 -11.25
CA GLU A 162 -14.94 -1.94 -10.08
C GLU A 162 -13.55 -2.54 -10.32
N VAL A 163 -12.66 -2.33 -9.33
CA VAL A 163 -11.38 -3.01 -9.17
C VAL A 163 -11.29 -3.53 -7.74
N ASP A 164 -10.54 -4.58 -7.49
CA ASP A 164 -10.40 -5.08 -6.13
C ASP A 164 -9.40 -4.28 -5.31
N LEU A 165 -8.34 -3.79 -5.94
CA LEU A 165 -7.25 -3.05 -5.26
C LEU A 165 -6.87 -1.77 -6.02
N LEU A 166 -6.82 -0.67 -5.27
CA LEU A 166 -6.16 0.57 -5.66
C LEU A 166 -5.00 0.85 -4.70
N SER A 167 -3.79 0.97 -5.21
CA SER A 167 -2.61 1.42 -4.47
C SER A 167 -2.19 2.81 -4.94
N ILE A 168 -1.90 3.72 -4.02
CA ILE A 168 -1.48 5.10 -4.31
C ILE A 168 -0.26 5.41 -3.44
N ASP A 169 0.87 5.66 -4.10
CA ASP A 169 2.12 6.03 -3.46
C ASP A 169 2.93 6.85 -4.47
N ILE A 170 2.83 8.18 -4.37
CA ILE A 170 3.44 9.15 -5.30
C ILE A 170 4.20 10.25 -4.58
N ASP A 171 4.57 10.00 -3.32
CA ASP A 171 5.39 10.87 -2.52
C ASP A 171 4.91 12.33 -2.47
N GLY A 172 3.59 12.56 -2.47
CA GLY A 172 3.15 13.95 -2.40
C GLY A 172 1.65 14.21 -2.57
N ASN A 173 1.13 14.11 -3.77
CA ASN A 173 -0.26 14.45 -4.05
C ASN A 173 -1.27 13.34 -3.74
N ASP A 174 -0.93 12.31 -2.99
CA ASP A 174 -1.71 11.10 -2.70
C ASP A 174 -3.14 11.39 -2.26
N PHE A 175 -3.29 12.24 -1.25
CA PHE A 175 -4.58 12.71 -0.75
C PHE A 175 -5.44 13.30 -1.88
N TRP A 176 -4.83 14.16 -2.69
CA TRP A 176 -5.53 14.88 -3.75
C TRP A 176 -5.94 13.97 -4.90
N ILE A 177 -5.10 13.01 -5.23
CA ILE A 177 -5.38 12.02 -6.27
C ILE A 177 -6.48 11.08 -5.80
N TRP A 178 -6.42 10.55 -4.56
CA TRP A 178 -7.50 9.73 -4.04
C TRP A 178 -8.83 10.50 -3.95
N LYS A 179 -8.78 11.76 -3.52
CA LYS A 179 -9.96 12.65 -3.48
C LYS A 179 -10.61 12.79 -4.85
N GLU A 180 -9.80 12.93 -5.90
CA GLU A 180 -10.25 13.15 -7.28
C GLU A 180 -10.81 11.89 -7.94
N ILE A 181 -10.27 10.70 -7.64
CA ILE A 181 -10.73 9.45 -8.23
C ILE A 181 -12.18 9.20 -7.88
N ASN A 182 -13.07 9.22 -8.92
CA ASN A 182 -14.51 9.03 -8.79
C ASN A 182 -15.10 8.06 -9.81
N CYS A 183 -14.28 7.57 -10.74
CA CYS A 183 -14.73 6.75 -11.86
C CYS A 183 -14.67 5.24 -11.58
N ILE A 184 -14.07 4.84 -10.45
CA ILE A 184 -13.98 3.45 -9.97
C ILE A 184 -14.40 3.40 -8.51
N ASN A 185 -14.70 2.16 -8.05
CA ASN A 185 -15.08 1.90 -6.67
C ASN A 185 -14.27 0.71 -6.11
N PRO A 186 -13.00 0.92 -5.76
CA PRO A 186 -12.13 -0.14 -5.27
C PRO A 186 -12.71 -0.83 -4.03
N ARG A 187 -12.45 -2.13 -3.86
CA ARG A 187 -12.82 -2.87 -2.65
C ARG A 187 -11.85 -2.59 -1.50
N LEU A 188 -10.56 -2.47 -1.84
CA LEU A 188 -9.46 -2.13 -0.96
C LEU A 188 -8.67 -0.97 -1.56
N VAL A 189 -8.33 0.02 -0.73
CA VAL A 189 -7.38 1.09 -1.05
C VAL A 189 -6.20 0.98 -0.11
N VAL A 190 -4.99 0.98 -0.67
CA VAL A 190 -3.72 1.13 0.02
C VAL A 190 -3.17 2.49 -0.36
N ILE A 191 -2.77 3.30 0.61
CA ILE A 191 -2.33 4.66 0.34
C ILE A 191 -1.25 5.09 1.33
N GLU A 192 -0.21 5.73 0.81
CA GLU A 192 0.85 6.29 1.64
C GLU A 192 0.32 7.41 2.55
N TYR A 193 0.79 7.41 3.80
CA TYR A 193 0.60 8.51 4.72
C TYR A 193 1.92 9.02 5.28
N ASN A 194 1.97 10.30 5.54
CA ASN A 194 3.14 10.92 6.16
C ASN A 194 3.03 10.87 7.69
N SER A 195 3.82 9.99 8.30
CA SER A 195 3.84 9.81 9.75
C SER A 195 4.44 10.99 10.51
N PHE A 196 5.18 11.88 9.86
CA PHE A 196 5.70 13.11 10.49
C PHE A 196 4.62 14.00 11.06
N PHE A 197 3.42 13.98 10.49
CA PHE A 197 2.30 14.78 11.01
C PHE A 197 1.70 14.22 12.30
N GLY A 198 2.05 12.99 12.70
CA GLY A 198 1.49 12.36 13.89
C GLY A 198 0.06 11.85 13.71
N SER A 199 -0.51 11.37 14.83
CA SER A 199 -1.84 10.75 14.84
C SER A 199 -2.98 11.76 14.91
N GLU A 200 -2.74 12.94 15.46
CA GLU A 200 -3.80 13.90 15.83
C GLU A 200 -4.04 14.98 14.79
N ILE A 201 -2.99 15.36 14.05
CA ILE A 201 -3.06 16.47 13.10
C ILE A 201 -3.72 16.00 11.81
N SER A 202 -4.71 16.77 11.36
CA SER A 202 -5.44 16.50 10.12
C SER A 202 -5.02 17.50 9.04
N CYS A 203 -4.00 17.16 8.26
CA CYS A 203 -3.45 18.04 7.24
C CYS A 203 -2.88 17.28 6.04
N THR A 204 -2.68 18.02 4.96
CA THR A 204 -1.97 17.59 3.76
C THR A 204 -1.18 18.79 3.18
N ILE A 205 -0.17 18.51 2.37
CA ILE A 205 0.46 19.56 1.57
C ILE A 205 -0.55 20.14 0.57
N PRO A 206 -0.40 21.41 0.14
CA PRO A 206 -1.20 21.99 -0.94
C PRO A 206 -1.06 21.19 -2.23
N TYR A 207 -2.16 21.09 -3.00
CA TYR A 207 -2.08 20.47 -4.32
C TYR A 207 -1.16 21.26 -5.25
N ASN A 208 -0.17 20.61 -5.78
CA ASN A 208 0.69 21.16 -6.83
C ASN A 208 0.82 20.12 -7.97
N PRO A 209 0.32 20.37 -9.20
CA PRO A 209 0.39 19.43 -10.29
C PRO A 209 1.82 19.14 -10.78
N LYS A 210 2.80 19.88 -10.31
CA LYS A 210 4.23 19.69 -10.60
C LYS A 210 5.02 19.29 -9.35
N PHE A 211 4.36 18.86 -8.29
CA PHE A 211 5.04 18.48 -7.05
C PHE A 211 5.93 17.26 -7.30
N ILE A 212 7.19 17.40 -6.91
CA ILE A 212 8.18 16.32 -6.82
C ILE A 212 8.79 16.43 -5.43
N TRP A 213 8.79 15.35 -4.70
CA TRP A 213 9.37 15.30 -3.36
C TRP A 213 10.90 15.46 -3.43
N ASP A 214 11.42 16.45 -2.71
CA ASP A 214 12.84 16.66 -2.55
C ASP A 214 13.27 16.13 -1.19
N TYR A 215 13.68 14.86 -1.18
CA TYR A 215 14.09 14.14 0.02
C TYR A 215 15.23 14.82 0.77
N GLU A 216 16.18 15.42 0.05
CA GLU A 216 17.38 16.03 0.64
C GLU A 216 17.07 17.35 1.34
N LYS A 217 16.19 18.16 0.76
CA LYS A 217 15.89 19.51 1.27
C LYS A 217 14.67 19.56 2.18
N LYS A 218 13.63 18.76 1.86
CA LYS A 218 12.33 18.82 2.53
C LYS A 218 11.82 17.43 2.84
N ARG A 219 12.61 16.65 3.55
CA ARG A 219 12.38 15.24 3.84
C ARG A 219 10.98 14.91 4.38
N SER A 220 10.44 15.79 5.23
CA SER A 220 9.15 15.58 5.87
C SER A 220 7.97 16.29 5.18
N TYR A 221 8.22 17.01 4.07
CA TYR A 221 7.20 17.79 3.39
C TYR A 221 6.64 17.05 2.17
N TYR A 222 5.74 16.11 2.41
CA TYR A 222 5.02 15.35 1.37
C TYR A 222 3.68 14.83 1.90
N GLY A 223 2.80 14.38 1.03
CA GLY A 223 1.62 13.58 1.33
C GLY A 223 0.64 14.22 2.30
N ALA A 224 0.00 13.36 3.09
CA ALA A 224 -1.03 13.72 4.05
C ALA A 224 -0.90 12.94 5.36
N SER A 225 -1.42 13.50 6.45
CA SER A 225 -1.53 12.81 7.73
C SER A 225 -2.53 11.63 7.64
N LEU A 226 -2.33 10.62 8.47
CA LEU A 226 -3.25 9.49 8.58
C LEU A 226 -4.67 9.96 8.92
N LYS A 227 -4.81 10.98 9.78
CA LYS A 227 -6.10 11.56 10.15
C LYS A 227 -6.81 12.25 8.98
N ALA A 228 -6.06 12.93 8.11
CA ALA A 228 -6.64 13.52 6.90
C ALA A 228 -7.13 12.44 5.94
N LEU A 229 -6.35 11.36 5.75
CA LEU A 229 -6.76 10.20 4.94
C LEU A 229 -7.97 9.49 5.55
N GLU A 230 -8.05 9.33 6.87
CA GLU A 230 -9.23 8.78 7.55
C GLU A 230 -10.48 9.60 7.26
N LYS A 231 -10.42 10.94 7.39
CA LYS A 231 -11.55 11.83 7.08
C LYS A 231 -11.96 11.73 5.59
N LEU A 232 -10.98 11.68 4.69
CA LEU A 232 -11.24 11.50 3.26
C LEU A 232 -11.89 10.14 3.01
N GLY A 233 -11.36 9.06 3.59
CA GLY A 233 -11.91 7.71 3.48
C GLY A 233 -13.38 7.67 3.91
N ARG A 234 -13.71 8.24 5.07
CA ARG A 234 -15.10 8.34 5.54
C ARG A 234 -16.01 9.06 4.53
N LYS A 235 -15.57 10.19 3.98
CA LYS A 235 -16.32 10.94 2.93
C LYS A 235 -16.53 10.08 1.68
N LYS A 236 -15.56 9.24 1.32
CA LYS A 236 -15.62 8.34 0.17
C LYS A 236 -16.28 6.99 0.49
N LYS A 237 -16.82 6.80 1.70
CA LYS A 237 -17.46 5.56 2.19
C LYS A 237 -16.48 4.39 2.34
N TYR A 238 -15.30 4.68 2.87
CA TYR A 238 -14.27 3.71 3.26
C TYR A 238 -13.99 3.77 4.75
N THR A 239 -13.65 2.63 5.31
CA THR A 239 -13.23 2.44 6.70
C THR A 239 -11.74 2.21 6.75
N LEU A 240 -11.03 2.98 7.58
CA LEU A 240 -9.63 2.70 7.93
C LEU A 240 -9.58 1.39 8.74
N VAL A 241 -8.80 0.42 8.29
CA VAL A 241 -8.68 -0.89 8.95
C VAL A 241 -7.32 -1.10 9.62
N GLY A 242 -6.35 -0.26 9.32
CA GLY A 242 -5.04 -0.24 9.96
C GLY A 242 -3.95 0.28 9.02
N VAL A 243 -2.70 0.13 9.46
CA VAL A 243 -1.49 0.54 8.73
C VAL A 243 -0.46 -0.60 8.74
N ASP A 244 0.56 -0.51 7.88
CA ASP A 244 1.70 -1.42 7.96
C ASP A 244 2.56 -1.17 9.21
N LYS A 245 3.46 -2.09 9.52
CA LYS A 245 4.29 -2.00 10.73
C LYS A 245 5.41 -0.95 10.69
N ASN A 246 5.70 -0.42 9.51
CA ASN A 246 6.74 0.59 9.31
C ASN A 246 6.20 2.02 9.29
N GLY A 247 4.87 2.20 9.30
CA GLY A 247 4.25 3.51 9.34
C GLY A 247 4.31 4.25 7.99
N VAL A 248 4.10 3.53 6.89
CA VAL A 248 4.14 4.07 5.52
C VAL A 248 2.77 4.00 4.87
N ASN A 249 2.14 2.83 4.82
CA ASN A 249 0.90 2.62 4.11
C ASN A 249 -0.31 2.41 5.02
N ALA A 250 -1.43 3.05 4.69
CA ALA A 250 -2.73 2.91 5.33
C ALA A 250 -3.68 2.08 4.45
N PHE A 251 -4.51 1.26 5.09
CA PHE A 251 -5.44 0.34 4.42
C PHE A 251 -6.87 0.74 4.67
N PHE A 252 -7.63 0.93 3.59
CA PHE A 252 -9.04 1.35 3.64
C PHE A 252 -9.91 0.35 2.90
N VAL A 253 -10.91 -0.17 3.58
CA VAL A 253 -11.90 -1.10 3.03
C VAL A 253 -13.22 -0.37 2.78
N ARG A 254 -13.85 -0.62 1.65
CA ARG A 254 -15.15 -0.06 1.32
C ARG A 254 -16.21 -0.48 2.36
N ASN A 255 -17.04 0.45 2.81
CA ASN A 255 -17.91 0.28 3.98
C ASN A 255 -18.88 -0.90 3.89
N ASP A 256 -19.39 -1.22 2.70
CA ASP A 256 -20.28 -2.37 2.48
C ASP A 256 -19.58 -3.72 2.74
N LEU A 257 -18.25 -3.75 2.62
CA LEU A 257 -17.41 -4.93 2.80
C LEU A 257 -16.75 -4.98 4.18
N ALA A 258 -16.59 -3.85 4.84
CA ALA A 258 -15.91 -3.75 6.13
C ALA A 258 -16.58 -4.59 7.23
N LYS A 259 -17.88 -4.82 7.14
CA LYS A 259 -18.66 -5.68 8.04
C LYS A 259 -18.14 -7.12 8.08
N ASN A 260 -17.62 -7.62 6.96
CA ASN A 260 -17.15 -9.00 6.83
C ASN A 260 -15.84 -9.26 7.59
N ILE A 261 -15.09 -8.21 7.90
CA ILE A 261 -13.80 -8.34 8.60
C ILE A 261 -13.98 -8.32 10.12
N ASN A 262 -15.19 -7.98 10.59
CA ASN A 262 -15.47 -7.80 12.04
C ASN A 262 -14.50 -6.83 12.74
N LEU A 263 -13.91 -5.92 11.96
CA LEU A 263 -13.04 -4.88 12.48
C LEU A 263 -13.92 -3.72 12.95
N LYS A 264 -13.81 -3.37 14.23
CA LYS A 264 -14.35 -2.11 14.72
C LYS A 264 -13.73 -0.98 13.91
N LEU A 265 -14.52 0.05 13.59
CA LEU A 265 -14.04 1.30 13.02
C LEU A 265 -12.80 1.74 13.79
N LYS A 266 -11.67 1.78 13.11
CA LYS A 266 -10.42 2.27 13.69
C LYS A 266 -10.34 3.77 13.43
N LYS A 267 -9.88 4.50 14.45
CA LYS A 267 -9.47 5.88 14.29
C LYS A 267 -7.98 5.93 13.98
N SER A 268 -7.53 7.01 13.38
CA SER A 268 -6.10 7.22 13.13
C SER A 268 -5.27 7.05 14.38
N GLU A 269 -5.74 7.57 15.52
CA GLU A 269 -5.05 7.50 16.81
C GLU A 269 -4.87 6.05 17.31
N ASP A 270 -5.81 5.15 16.99
CA ASP A 270 -5.77 3.74 17.43
C ASP A 270 -4.77 2.89 16.68
N VAL A 271 -4.43 3.27 15.44
CA VAL A 271 -3.64 2.45 14.50
C VAL A 271 -2.37 3.11 14.02
N PHE A 272 -2.15 4.37 14.38
CA PHE A 272 -0.99 5.14 13.95
C PHE A 272 0.33 4.46 14.34
N ILE A 273 1.24 4.38 13.39
CA ILE A 273 2.61 3.91 13.59
C ILE A 273 3.56 4.96 12.99
N ASP A 274 4.54 5.37 13.78
CA ASP A 274 5.61 6.24 13.30
C ASP A 274 6.55 5.51 12.34
N ASN A 275 6.96 6.18 11.28
CA ASN A 275 8.03 5.68 10.42
C ASN A 275 9.40 5.85 11.10
N LYS A 276 9.80 4.84 11.86
CA LYS A 276 11.05 4.85 12.63
C LYS A 276 12.31 4.99 11.77
N ARG A 277 12.24 4.68 10.47
CA ARG A 277 13.39 4.84 9.56
C ARG A 277 13.73 6.30 9.36
N GLU A 278 12.69 7.17 9.37
CA GLU A 278 12.82 8.60 9.17
C GLU A 278 13.30 9.34 10.42
N VAL A 279 13.13 8.76 11.62
CA VAL A 279 13.30 9.45 12.91
C VAL A 279 14.58 9.06 13.65
N ARG A 280 15.40 8.16 13.12
CA ARG A 280 16.55 7.54 13.85
C ARG A 280 17.56 8.49 14.48
N ASN A 281 17.58 9.78 14.10
CA ASN A 281 18.59 10.75 14.56
C ASN A 281 18.02 11.92 15.36
N VAL A 282 16.75 11.88 15.80
CA VAL A 282 16.12 12.98 16.54
C VAL A 282 15.91 12.57 17.99
N SER A 283 16.66 13.15 18.91
CA SER A 283 16.61 12.83 20.34
C SER A 283 15.31 13.24 21.04
N ASP A 284 14.58 14.20 20.50
CA ASP A 284 13.26 14.63 20.96
C ASP A 284 12.29 14.79 19.78
N TYR A 285 11.69 13.69 19.38
CA TYR A 285 10.77 13.63 18.25
C TYR A 285 9.53 14.52 18.41
N THR A 286 9.00 14.62 19.63
CA THR A 286 7.79 15.43 19.89
C THR A 286 8.07 16.91 19.71
N THR A 287 9.19 17.39 20.24
CA THR A 287 9.61 18.78 20.11
C THR A 287 10.01 19.10 18.67
N TRP A 288 10.73 18.19 18.02
CA TRP A 288 11.08 18.33 16.61
C TRP A 288 9.83 18.42 15.73
N ARG A 289 8.85 17.50 15.91
CA ARG A 289 7.55 17.51 15.20
C ARG A 289 6.82 18.85 15.37
N LYS A 290 6.74 19.39 16.59
CA LYS A 290 6.12 20.70 16.85
C LYS A 290 6.85 21.82 16.11
N ARG A 291 8.19 21.85 16.14
CA ARG A 291 9.00 22.87 15.45
C ARG A 291 8.87 22.72 13.93
N ALA A 292 8.98 21.51 13.41
CA ALA A 292 8.85 21.24 12.00
C ALA A 292 7.49 21.66 11.43
N LEU A 293 6.40 21.41 12.16
CA LEU A 293 5.06 21.86 11.78
C LEU A 293 4.90 23.40 11.74
N HIS A 294 5.77 24.14 12.41
CA HIS A 294 5.70 25.60 12.46
C HIS A 294 6.74 26.32 11.59
N SER A 295 7.86 25.70 11.28
CA SER A 295 9.00 26.40 10.66
C SER A 295 9.50 25.82 9.33
N GLU A 296 9.38 24.53 9.14
CA GLU A 296 9.96 23.84 7.96
C GLU A 296 8.92 23.41 6.93
N PHE A 297 7.69 23.24 7.37
CA PHE A 297 6.60 22.94 6.46
C PHE A 297 6.09 24.26 5.89
N GLY A 298 6.14 24.39 4.57
CA GLY A 298 5.36 25.40 3.87
C GLY A 298 3.88 25.33 4.24
N ASP A 299 3.04 26.05 3.55
CA ASP A 299 1.59 26.06 3.81
C ASP A 299 0.99 24.67 3.86
N LEU A 300 0.45 24.26 4.99
CA LEU A 300 -0.31 23.03 5.14
C LEU A 300 -1.80 23.33 5.05
N ILE A 301 -2.52 22.44 4.35
CA ILE A 301 -3.99 22.52 4.27
C ILE A 301 -4.57 21.69 5.41
N LYS A 302 -5.31 22.33 6.31
CA LYS A 302 -6.12 21.63 7.32
C LYS A 302 -7.32 20.94 6.65
N ILE A 303 -7.55 19.69 7.03
CA ILE A 303 -8.60 18.82 6.48
C ILE A 303 -9.67 18.54 7.53
#